data_4143293afb11f95df9d7135594815bed
#
_entry.id   4143293afb11f95df9d7135594815bed
#
_cell.length_a   1.000
_cell.length_b   1.000
_cell.length_c   1.000
_cell.angle_alpha   90.00
_cell.angle_beta   90.00
_cell.angle_gamma   90.00
#
_symmetry.space_group_name_H-M   'P 1'
#
loop_
_entity.id
_entity.type
_entity.pdbx_description
1 polymer ?
#
loop_
_entity_poly.entity_id
_entity_poly.type
_entity_poly.pdbx_seq_one_letter_code
_entity_poly.pdbx_strand_id
1 'polypeptide(L)'
;MQLNRSIVTAVSVAAATALTLSACSTATKESTEKKASEATTSAATTSAAAAPASGPVGAGCADYAAKNPTGPGSVEGLAKDPVAVAAGNSPVLTTLAGALSGKLNPNVNLVETLNNGEFTVFAPTDDAFAKVDPATIETLKTDSDLLTSILTYHVVAGQADPTAVVGEHKTVQGAALNVTGSGDTLKVNDAGVVCGGIKTANATLYLIDTVLMPPAAPAQPTGTMSEMPMTPATPTP
;
A
#
# COMPACT_ATOMS: atom_id res chain seq x y z
N MET A 1 -16.39 44.96 1.31
CA MET A 1 -17.78 45.17 1.76
C MET A 1 -18.63 44.05 1.24
N GLN A 2 -19.01 43.17 2.07
CA GLN A 2 -20.27 42.48 2.32
C GLN A 2 -19.98 41.29 3.24
N LEU A 3 -20.30 41.49 4.51
CA LEU A 3 -20.50 40.43 5.50
C LEU A 3 -21.80 39.71 5.15
N ASN A 4 -21.83 38.39 5.23
CA ASN A 4 -23.07 37.70 5.53
C ASN A 4 -22.85 36.69 6.66
N ARG A 5 -23.50 37.08 7.73
CA ARG A 5 -23.71 36.44 9.04
C ARG A 5 -24.80 35.36 8.93
N SER A 6 -24.64 34.39 9.78
CA SER A 6 -25.69 33.64 10.53
C SER A 6 -26.42 32.53 9.76
N ILE A 7 -26.45 31.33 10.32
CA ILE A 7 -27.53 30.95 11.26
C ILE A 7 -27.12 29.67 12.01
N VAL A 8 -27.17 29.79 13.34
CA VAL A 8 -27.12 28.71 14.32
C VAL A 8 -28.51 28.07 14.36
N THR A 9 -28.58 26.75 14.29
CA THR A 9 -29.75 26.01 14.76
C THR A 9 -29.31 24.83 15.59
N ALA A 10 -29.42 24.97 16.88
CA ALA A 10 -29.38 23.92 17.87
C ALA A 10 -30.73 23.16 17.85
N VAL A 11 -30.66 21.84 17.78
CA VAL A 11 -31.81 21.00 18.20
C VAL A 11 -31.28 19.94 19.15
N SER A 12 -31.60 20.15 20.41
CA SER A 12 -31.51 19.19 21.50
C SER A 12 -32.73 18.28 21.44
N VAL A 13 -32.53 16.97 21.46
CA VAL A 13 -33.54 16.03 21.91
C VAL A 13 -32.90 15.02 22.85
N ALA A 14 -33.23 15.15 24.11
CA ALA A 14 -33.01 14.16 25.15
C ALA A 14 -34.17 13.16 25.13
N ALA A 15 -33.88 11.89 25.25
CA ALA A 15 -34.82 10.88 25.72
C ALA A 15 -34.06 9.76 26.45
N ALA A 16 -34.27 9.75 27.76
CA ALA A 16 -33.92 8.69 28.69
C ALA A 16 -35.04 7.65 28.74
N THR A 17 -34.70 6.38 28.92
CA THR A 17 -35.48 5.34 29.65
C THR A 17 -34.58 4.08 29.73
N ALA A 18 -34.13 3.69 30.86
CA ALA A 18 -34.69 2.91 31.98
C ALA A 18 -34.46 1.38 31.84
N LEU A 19 -33.57 0.91 32.68
CA LEU A 19 -33.55 -0.27 33.56
C LEU A 19 -34.38 -1.52 33.20
N THR A 20 -33.68 -2.67 33.14
CA THR A 20 -34.14 -3.87 33.86
C THR A 20 -32.96 -4.69 34.37
N LEU A 21 -32.85 -4.77 35.69
CA LEU A 21 -32.14 -5.81 36.45
C LEU A 21 -32.90 -7.14 36.30
N SER A 22 -32.16 -8.23 36.14
CA SER A 22 -32.62 -9.53 36.58
C SER A 22 -31.46 -10.30 37.20
N ALA A 23 -31.56 -10.40 38.51
CA ALA A 23 -30.72 -11.25 39.37
C ALA A 23 -31.43 -12.59 39.59
N CYS A 24 -30.65 -13.56 40.00
CA CYS A 24 -30.92 -14.80 40.75
C CYS A 24 -30.26 -16.00 40.06
N SER A 25 -29.60 -16.91 40.69
CA SER A 25 -29.38 -17.26 42.10
C SER A 25 -28.49 -18.49 42.14
N THR A 26 -27.56 -18.51 43.08
CA THR A 26 -27.18 -19.63 44.00
C THR A 26 -27.12 -21.06 43.45
N ALA A 27 -26.13 -21.88 43.76
CA ALA A 27 -25.61 -22.33 45.06
C ALA A 27 -24.38 -23.25 44.88
N THR A 28 -23.38 -22.99 45.67
CA THR A 28 -22.76 -23.84 46.72
C THR A 28 -22.45 -25.33 46.44
N LYS A 29 -21.18 -25.71 46.51
CA LYS A 29 -20.49 -26.56 47.45
C LYS A 29 -19.14 -26.97 46.91
N GLU A 30 -18.08 -26.52 47.49
CA GLU A 30 -17.21 -27.12 48.52
C GLU A 30 -16.89 -28.63 48.33
N SER A 31 -15.65 -28.94 48.05
CA SER A 31 -14.80 -29.76 48.93
C SER A 31 -13.51 -30.24 48.26
N THR A 32 -12.40 -29.87 48.85
CA THR A 32 -11.29 -30.67 49.34
C THR A 32 -10.31 -31.29 48.31
N GLU A 33 -9.13 -30.69 48.39
CA GLU A 33 -7.78 -31.28 48.60
C GLU A 33 -7.27 -32.43 47.73
N LYS A 34 -6.09 -32.11 47.26
CA LYS A 34 -4.81 -32.83 47.45
C LYS A 34 -4.17 -33.46 46.22
N LYS A 35 -2.97 -33.01 46.11
CA LYS A 35 -1.74 -33.69 45.72
C LYS A 35 -1.12 -33.43 44.36
N ALA A 36 0.02 -32.83 44.51
CA ALA A 36 1.09 -32.70 43.54
C ALA A 36 1.38 -33.97 42.76
N SER A 37 1.62 -33.83 41.49
CA SER A 37 2.66 -34.60 40.82
C SER A 37 3.13 -33.82 39.59
N GLU A 38 4.41 -33.59 39.58
CA GLU A 38 5.21 -33.18 38.42
C GLU A 38 4.90 -34.08 37.23
N ALA A 39 4.82 -33.49 36.04
CA ALA A 39 5.59 -34.00 34.91
C ALA A 39 5.31 -33.18 33.65
N THR A 40 6.39 -32.64 33.15
CA THR A 40 6.76 -32.57 31.72
C THR A 40 5.94 -31.66 30.85
N THR A 41 6.51 -30.48 30.69
CA THR A 41 6.46 -29.60 29.55
C THR A 41 6.43 -30.37 28.24
N SER A 42 5.28 -30.42 27.60
CA SER A 42 5.19 -30.64 26.17
C SER A 42 4.69 -29.35 25.58
N ALA A 43 5.60 -28.60 25.04
CA ALA A 43 5.29 -27.44 24.22
C ALA A 43 4.53 -27.93 22.97
N ALA A 44 3.22 -27.95 23.08
CA ALA A 44 2.38 -28.04 21.91
C ALA A 44 2.52 -26.70 21.17
N THR A 45 3.35 -26.69 20.15
CA THR A 45 3.34 -25.69 19.10
C THR A 45 1.97 -25.74 18.45
N THR A 46 1.04 -25.00 19.00
CA THR A 46 -0.23 -24.73 18.34
C THR A 46 0.10 -23.87 17.14
N SER A 47 0.19 -24.51 15.99
CA SER A 47 0.08 -23.82 14.70
C SER A 47 -1.28 -23.13 14.70
N ALA A 48 -1.30 -21.88 15.11
CA ALA A 48 -2.47 -21.04 14.98
C ALA A 48 -2.71 -20.89 13.49
N ALA A 49 -3.73 -21.58 12.98
CA ALA A 49 -4.32 -21.26 11.69
C ALA A 49 -4.68 -19.79 11.74
N ALA A 50 -3.95 -18.98 10.97
CA ALA A 50 -4.16 -17.55 10.87
C ALA A 50 -5.59 -17.31 10.39
N ALA A 51 -6.42 -16.76 11.26
CA ALA A 51 -7.64 -16.11 10.84
C ALA A 51 -7.29 -15.06 9.77
N PRO A 52 -8.17 -14.79 8.77
CA PRO A 52 -7.89 -13.80 7.75
C PRO A 52 -7.61 -12.46 8.43
N ALA A 53 -6.37 -12.03 8.37
CA ALA A 53 -5.91 -10.81 9.02
C ALA A 53 -6.48 -9.62 8.24
N SER A 54 -7.55 -9.02 8.76
CA SER A 54 -8.11 -7.76 8.26
C SER A 54 -7.25 -6.54 8.63
N GLY A 55 -6.00 -6.75 9.04
CA GLY A 55 -5.06 -5.72 9.47
C GLY A 55 -3.77 -5.71 8.67
N PRO A 56 -2.88 -4.74 8.93
CA PRO A 56 -1.58 -4.67 8.32
C PRO A 56 -0.76 -5.95 8.59
N VAL A 57 -0.08 -6.45 7.56
CA VAL A 57 0.75 -7.67 7.59
C VAL A 57 2.19 -7.34 7.21
N GLY A 58 3.14 -8.08 7.76
CA GLY A 58 4.56 -7.89 7.52
C GLY A 58 5.34 -7.64 8.80
N ALA A 59 6.56 -8.18 8.86
CA ALA A 59 7.40 -8.17 10.06
C ALA A 59 7.72 -6.75 10.57
N GLY A 60 7.75 -5.75 9.71
CA GLY A 60 8.03 -4.37 10.05
C GLY A 60 6.81 -3.52 10.44
N CYS A 61 5.59 -4.08 10.40
CA CYS A 61 4.38 -3.32 10.74
C CYS A 61 4.38 -2.85 12.21
N ALA A 62 4.81 -3.71 13.11
CA ALA A 62 4.91 -3.36 14.54
C ALA A 62 5.89 -2.21 14.76
N ASP A 63 7.05 -2.26 14.10
CA ASP A 63 8.06 -1.20 14.17
C ASP A 63 7.57 0.11 13.55
N TYR A 64 6.89 0.03 12.42
CA TYR A 64 6.27 1.20 11.79
C TYR A 64 5.25 1.86 12.70
N ALA A 65 4.33 1.08 13.28
CA ALA A 65 3.31 1.57 14.21
C ALA A 65 3.94 2.14 15.50
N ALA A 66 4.98 1.51 16.04
CA ALA A 66 5.68 1.98 17.22
C ALA A 66 6.41 3.32 16.99
N LYS A 67 6.98 3.51 15.79
CA LYS A 67 7.64 4.78 15.39
C LYS A 67 6.64 5.87 15.04
N ASN A 68 5.43 5.49 14.61
CA ASN A 68 4.38 6.42 14.16
C ASN A 68 3.04 6.11 14.86
N PRO A 69 2.97 6.24 16.19
CA PRO A 69 1.78 5.83 16.94
C PRO A 69 0.57 6.73 16.71
N THR A 70 0.80 7.98 16.32
CA THR A 70 -0.26 8.98 16.06
C THR A 70 0.15 9.95 14.95
N GLY A 71 -0.82 10.72 14.45
CA GLY A 71 -0.55 11.73 13.43
C GLY A 71 -0.82 11.24 12.00
N PRO A 72 -0.61 12.10 10.99
CA PRO A 72 -0.95 11.78 9.60
C PRO A 72 -0.11 10.62 9.02
N GLY A 73 1.10 10.38 9.53
CA GLY A 73 1.96 9.25 9.14
C GLY A 73 1.67 7.94 9.87
N SER A 74 0.76 7.91 10.83
CA SER A 74 0.33 6.66 11.49
C SER A 74 -0.55 5.82 10.56
N VAL A 75 -0.67 4.52 10.84
CA VAL A 75 -1.55 3.62 10.06
C VAL A 75 -2.99 4.17 9.99
N GLU A 76 -3.50 4.69 11.10
CA GLU A 76 -4.84 5.30 11.16
C GLU A 76 -4.90 6.66 10.44
N GLY A 77 -3.81 7.42 10.45
CA GLY A 77 -3.69 8.69 9.74
C GLY A 77 -3.72 8.47 8.23
N LEU A 78 -2.91 7.53 7.74
CA LEU A 78 -2.83 7.17 6.33
C LEU A 78 -4.18 6.68 5.78
N ALA A 79 -5.01 6.04 6.61
CA ALA A 79 -6.32 5.54 6.21
C ALA A 79 -7.32 6.65 5.82
N LYS A 80 -7.08 7.88 6.23
CA LYS A 80 -7.97 9.03 5.96
C LYS A 80 -7.65 9.76 4.68
N ASP A 81 -6.43 9.60 4.18
CA ASP A 81 -5.91 10.34 3.04
C ASP A 81 -5.86 9.48 1.77
N PRO A 82 -6.02 10.08 0.59
CA PRO A 82 -5.68 9.40 -0.67
C PRO A 82 -4.22 8.97 -0.71
N VAL A 83 -3.92 7.91 -1.45
CA VAL A 83 -2.62 7.22 -1.41
C VAL A 83 -1.41 8.13 -1.67
N ALA A 84 -1.52 9.09 -2.58
CA ALA A 84 -0.41 9.99 -2.86
C ALA A 84 -0.16 10.99 -1.70
N VAL A 85 -1.23 11.42 -1.02
CA VAL A 85 -1.13 12.26 0.19
C VAL A 85 -0.61 11.42 1.36
N ALA A 86 -1.14 10.21 1.53
CA ALA A 86 -0.68 9.26 2.53
C ALA A 86 0.83 8.95 2.39
N ALA A 87 1.31 8.74 1.16
CA ALA A 87 2.75 8.58 0.89
C ALA A 87 3.56 9.82 1.32
N GLY A 88 3.03 11.03 1.08
CA GLY A 88 3.65 12.29 1.51
C GLY A 88 3.69 12.48 3.04
N ASN A 89 2.73 11.91 3.75
CA ASN A 89 2.63 11.97 5.21
C ASN A 89 3.47 10.87 5.89
N SER A 90 3.86 9.84 5.16
CA SER A 90 4.67 8.75 5.70
C SER A 90 6.15 9.13 5.80
N PRO A 91 6.77 9.03 6.99
CA PRO A 91 8.17 9.42 7.19
C PRO A 91 9.18 8.48 6.52
N VAL A 92 8.73 7.31 6.03
CA VAL A 92 9.58 6.31 5.37
C VAL A 92 9.39 6.26 3.85
N LEU A 93 8.57 7.16 3.28
CA LEU A 93 8.25 7.23 1.85
C LEU A 93 8.59 8.60 1.24
N THR A 94 9.51 9.34 1.84
CA THR A 94 9.82 10.72 1.43
C THR A 94 10.35 10.80 0.01
N THR A 95 11.20 9.86 -0.39
CA THR A 95 11.75 9.75 -1.75
C THR A 95 10.67 9.41 -2.76
N LEU A 96 9.81 8.44 -2.45
CA LEU A 96 8.67 8.07 -3.32
C LEU A 96 7.69 9.24 -3.49
N ALA A 97 7.32 9.89 -2.40
CA ALA A 97 6.45 11.07 -2.43
C ALA A 97 7.05 12.20 -3.29
N GLY A 98 8.37 12.39 -3.21
CA GLY A 98 9.12 13.30 -4.07
C GLY A 98 9.06 12.92 -5.55
N ALA A 99 9.16 11.63 -5.85
CA ALA A 99 9.06 11.12 -7.22
C ALA A 99 7.63 11.29 -7.79
N LEU A 100 6.60 11.01 -6.99
CA LEU A 100 5.20 11.14 -7.41
C LEU A 100 4.77 12.60 -7.62
N SER A 101 5.30 13.53 -6.82
CA SER A 101 4.90 14.93 -6.81
C SER A 101 5.74 15.84 -7.72
N GLY A 102 6.62 15.29 -8.55
CA GLY A 102 7.47 16.07 -9.44
C GLY A 102 8.68 16.74 -8.77
N LYS A 103 8.95 16.46 -7.49
CA LYS A 103 10.15 16.99 -6.82
C LYS A 103 11.43 16.33 -7.28
N LEU A 104 11.36 15.04 -7.64
CA LEU A 104 12.51 14.30 -8.18
C LEU A 104 12.71 14.64 -9.67
N ASN A 105 11.64 14.64 -10.46
CA ASN A 105 11.61 15.00 -11.87
C ASN A 105 10.35 15.84 -12.14
N PRO A 106 10.49 17.14 -12.48
CA PRO A 106 9.35 18.06 -12.63
C PRO A 106 8.39 17.70 -13.78
N ASN A 107 8.82 16.83 -14.69
CA ASN A 107 7.98 16.36 -15.79
C ASN A 107 7.07 15.18 -15.39
N VAL A 108 7.23 14.64 -14.18
CA VAL A 108 6.47 13.51 -13.67
C VAL A 108 5.59 13.95 -12.50
N ASN A 109 4.27 13.90 -12.68
CA ASN A 109 3.31 14.15 -11.61
C ASN A 109 2.17 13.12 -11.71
N LEU A 110 2.16 12.16 -10.80
CA LEU A 110 1.17 11.10 -10.75
C LEU A 110 0.19 11.25 -9.58
N VAL A 111 0.28 12.34 -8.81
CA VAL A 111 -0.54 12.58 -7.62
C VAL A 111 -2.03 12.53 -7.95
N GLU A 112 -2.47 13.26 -8.97
CA GLU A 112 -3.88 13.27 -9.37
C GLU A 112 -4.34 11.93 -9.92
N THR A 113 -3.50 11.26 -10.72
CA THR A 113 -3.81 9.94 -11.29
C THR A 113 -4.02 8.92 -10.18
N LEU A 114 -3.15 8.90 -9.18
CA LEU A 114 -3.22 7.97 -8.06
C LEU A 114 -4.35 8.30 -7.08
N ASN A 115 -4.77 9.56 -6.97
CA ASN A 115 -5.85 9.95 -6.08
C ASN A 115 -7.25 9.71 -6.67
N ASN A 116 -7.37 9.59 -8.00
CA ASN A 116 -8.66 9.48 -8.70
C ASN A 116 -9.09 8.04 -9.03
N GLY A 117 -8.35 7.02 -8.59
CA GLY A 117 -8.67 5.61 -8.85
C GLY A 117 -8.48 4.74 -7.63
N GLU A 118 -8.95 3.50 -7.72
CA GLU A 118 -8.69 2.47 -6.72
C GLU A 118 -7.46 1.67 -7.12
N PHE A 119 -6.49 1.57 -6.20
CA PHE A 119 -5.21 0.95 -6.50
C PHE A 119 -4.68 0.11 -5.35
N THR A 120 -3.80 -0.82 -5.71
CA THR A 120 -2.84 -1.44 -4.79
C THR A 120 -1.47 -0.87 -5.12
N VAL A 121 -0.83 -0.22 -4.16
CA VAL A 121 0.45 0.46 -4.36
C VAL A 121 1.55 -0.22 -3.57
N PHE A 122 2.56 -0.71 -4.28
CA PHE A 122 3.78 -1.25 -3.69
C PHE A 122 4.80 -0.12 -3.53
N ALA A 123 4.87 0.45 -2.33
CA ALA A 123 5.65 1.65 -2.04
C ALA A 123 7.04 1.28 -1.52
N PRO A 124 8.10 1.48 -2.30
CA PRO A 124 9.47 1.32 -1.81
C PRO A 124 9.79 2.36 -0.74
N THR A 125 10.34 1.90 0.38
CA THR A 125 10.78 2.76 1.47
C THR A 125 12.03 3.55 1.08
N ASP A 126 12.38 4.59 1.84
CA ASP A 126 13.62 5.35 1.64
C ASP A 126 14.86 4.44 1.73
N ASP A 127 14.81 3.39 2.58
CA ASP A 127 15.84 2.35 2.66
C ASP A 127 15.91 1.50 1.37
N ALA A 128 14.78 1.28 0.69
CA ALA A 128 14.73 0.61 -0.60
C ALA A 128 15.42 1.44 -1.69
N PHE A 129 15.19 2.75 -1.70
CA PHE A 129 15.89 3.66 -2.62
C PHE A 129 17.38 3.77 -2.33
N ALA A 130 17.80 3.66 -1.07
CA ALA A 130 19.22 3.63 -0.69
C ALA A 130 19.97 2.41 -1.25
N LYS A 131 19.28 1.34 -1.60
CA LYS A 131 19.85 0.14 -2.24
C LYS A 131 19.98 0.27 -3.77
N VAL A 132 19.30 1.25 -4.37
CA VAL A 132 19.37 1.49 -5.82
C VAL A 132 20.72 2.13 -6.16
N ASP A 133 21.29 1.72 -7.28
CA ASP A 133 22.53 2.31 -7.78
C ASP A 133 22.37 3.84 -7.95
N PRO A 134 23.32 4.64 -7.42
CA PRO A 134 23.28 6.11 -7.54
C PRO A 134 23.18 6.58 -9.00
N ALA A 135 23.80 5.89 -9.93
CA ALA A 135 23.70 6.23 -11.36
C ALA A 135 22.28 6.06 -11.90
N THR A 136 21.56 5.05 -11.40
CA THR A 136 20.15 4.84 -11.73
C THR A 136 19.31 5.99 -11.17
N ILE A 137 19.54 6.42 -9.93
CA ILE A 137 18.83 7.55 -9.33
C ILE A 137 19.06 8.85 -10.14
N GLU A 138 20.29 9.11 -10.58
CA GLU A 138 20.58 10.28 -11.43
C GLU A 138 19.85 10.19 -12.79
N THR A 139 19.77 8.99 -13.38
CA THR A 139 18.99 8.76 -14.60
C THR A 139 17.51 9.06 -14.37
N LEU A 140 16.93 8.62 -13.25
CA LEU A 140 15.52 8.88 -12.90
C LEU A 140 15.18 10.37 -12.74
N LYS A 141 16.15 11.19 -12.35
CA LYS A 141 15.98 12.64 -12.25
C LYS A 141 15.85 13.32 -13.62
N THR A 142 16.40 12.72 -14.65
CA THR A 142 16.46 13.29 -16.02
C THR A 142 15.54 12.59 -17.00
N ASP A 143 15.31 11.30 -16.83
CA ASP A 143 14.47 10.47 -17.69
C ASP A 143 13.07 10.32 -17.09
N SER A 144 12.11 11.10 -17.61
CA SER A 144 10.72 11.08 -17.17
C SER A 144 9.98 9.80 -17.56
N ASP A 145 10.34 9.21 -18.69
CA ASP A 145 9.67 8.01 -19.20
C ASP A 145 10.06 6.79 -18.38
N LEU A 146 11.35 6.66 -18.06
CA LEU A 146 11.85 5.62 -17.18
C LEU A 146 11.25 5.75 -15.78
N LEU A 147 11.23 6.96 -15.21
CA LEU A 147 10.64 7.21 -13.89
C LEU A 147 9.15 6.87 -13.89
N THR A 148 8.39 7.31 -14.88
CA THR A 148 6.97 7.01 -15.01
C THR A 148 6.72 5.52 -15.16
N SER A 149 7.52 4.84 -15.97
CA SER A 149 7.45 3.38 -16.16
C SER A 149 7.67 2.62 -14.84
N ILE A 150 8.69 3.01 -14.07
CA ILE A 150 8.96 2.41 -12.76
C ILE A 150 7.82 2.70 -11.78
N LEU A 151 7.38 3.95 -11.66
CA LEU A 151 6.30 4.33 -10.75
C LEU A 151 4.98 3.61 -11.08
N THR A 152 4.62 3.50 -12.36
CA THR A 152 3.41 2.80 -12.79
C THR A 152 3.54 1.27 -12.68
N TYR A 153 4.75 0.73 -12.70
CA TYR A 153 5.01 -0.68 -12.41
C TYR A 153 4.76 -1.04 -10.94
N HIS A 154 4.91 -0.09 -10.03
CA HIS A 154 4.59 -0.26 -8.60
C HIS A 154 3.10 -0.17 -8.29
N VAL A 155 2.25 0.06 -9.29
CA VAL A 155 0.81 0.27 -9.10
C VAL A 155 0.01 -0.80 -9.84
N VAL A 156 -0.90 -1.42 -9.13
CA VAL A 156 -1.88 -2.38 -9.65
C VAL A 156 -3.27 -1.78 -9.51
N ALA A 157 -4.13 -1.96 -10.52
CA ALA A 157 -5.51 -1.50 -10.46
C ALA A 157 -6.34 -2.34 -9.46
N GLY A 158 -7.19 -1.67 -8.70
CA GLY A 158 -8.03 -2.27 -7.67
C GLY A 158 -7.35 -2.37 -6.30
N GLN A 159 -8.16 -2.42 -5.26
CA GLN A 159 -7.69 -2.57 -3.89
C GLN A 159 -7.61 -4.06 -3.53
N ALA A 160 -6.41 -4.59 -3.33
CA ALA A 160 -6.19 -5.96 -2.89
C ALA A 160 -5.82 -6.02 -1.40
N ASP A 161 -6.58 -6.80 -0.64
CA ASP A 161 -6.25 -7.13 0.74
C ASP A 161 -5.07 -8.13 0.81
N PRO A 162 -4.39 -8.28 1.96
CA PRO A 162 -3.23 -9.15 2.10
C PRO A 162 -3.46 -10.60 1.70
N THR A 163 -4.69 -11.08 1.74
CA THR A 163 -5.09 -12.42 1.28
C THR A 163 -5.36 -12.48 -0.22
N ALA A 164 -5.83 -11.38 -0.80
CA ALA A 164 -6.20 -11.28 -2.22
C ALA A 164 -5.04 -10.82 -3.11
N VAL A 165 -4.00 -10.20 -2.51
CA VAL A 165 -2.84 -9.69 -3.25
C VAL A 165 -1.89 -10.78 -3.70
N VAL A 166 -2.00 -12.02 -3.16
CA VAL A 166 -1.15 -13.14 -3.55
C VAL A 166 -1.53 -13.64 -4.94
N GLY A 167 -0.53 -13.78 -5.80
CA GLY A 167 -0.70 -14.20 -7.19
C GLY A 167 -0.07 -13.25 -8.19
N GLU A 168 -0.40 -13.45 -9.46
CA GLU A 168 0.06 -12.59 -10.54
C GLU A 168 -0.90 -11.42 -10.75
N HIS A 169 -0.35 -10.22 -10.81
CA HIS A 169 -1.12 -8.98 -11.04
C HIS A 169 -0.54 -8.19 -12.21
N LYS A 170 -1.42 -7.69 -13.06
CA LYS A 170 -1.02 -6.76 -14.12
C LYS A 170 -0.92 -5.36 -13.54
N THR A 171 0.25 -4.75 -13.71
CA THR A 171 0.50 -3.37 -13.25
C THR A 171 -0.11 -2.34 -14.21
N VAL A 172 -0.21 -1.10 -13.77
CA VAL A 172 -0.64 0.03 -14.61
C VAL A 172 0.34 0.25 -15.76
N GLN A 173 1.63 -0.06 -15.56
CA GLN A 173 2.65 -0.03 -16.62
C GLN A 173 2.40 -1.08 -17.71
N GLY A 174 1.69 -2.16 -17.40
CA GLY A 174 1.33 -3.23 -18.33
C GLY A 174 2.07 -4.55 -18.16
N ALA A 175 3.22 -4.57 -17.52
CA ALA A 175 3.92 -5.80 -17.17
C ALA A 175 3.29 -6.47 -15.94
N ALA A 176 3.43 -7.78 -15.84
CA ALA A 176 2.98 -8.54 -14.68
C ALA A 176 3.99 -8.44 -13.53
N LEU A 177 3.49 -8.45 -12.31
CA LEU A 177 4.26 -8.70 -11.10
C LEU A 177 3.65 -9.89 -10.35
N ASN A 178 4.48 -10.60 -9.60
CA ASN A 178 4.06 -11.77 -8.86
C ASN A 178 4.21 -11.53 -7.36
N VAL A 179 3.13 -11.75 -6.62
CA VAL A 179 3.12 -11.66 -5.16
C VAL A 179 3.04 -13.07 -4.58
N THR A 180 3.99 -13.40 -3.71
CA THR A 180 4.14 -14.73 -3.11
C THR A 180 4.26 -14.64 -1.59
N GLY A 181 4.04 -15.76 -0.90
CA GLY A 181 4.10 -15.82 0.55
C GLY A 181 2.80 -15.40 1.23
N SER A 182 2.86 -15.15 2.52
CA SER A 182 1.72 -14.68 3.33
C SER A 182 2.21 -14.08 4.64
N GLY A 183 1.41 -13.19 5.24
CA GLY A 183 1.78 -12.56 6.51
C GLY A 183 3.15 -11.88 6.45
N ASP A 184 4.05 -12.29 7.35
CA ASP A 184 5.40 -11.72 7.45
C ASP A 184 6.37 -12.18 6.37
N THR A 185 5.99 -13.18 5.56
CA THR A 185 6.82 -13.71 4.47
C THR A 185 6.37 -13.22 3.09
N LEU A 186 5.45 -12.27 3.04
CA LEU A 186 4.93 -11.73 1.79
C LEU A 186 6.04 -11.06 0.98
N LYS A 187 6.10 -11.37 -0.30
CA LYS A 187 7.08 -10.83 -1.26
C LYS A 187 6.40 -10.41 -2.55
N VAL A 188 6.94 -9.40 -3.17
CA VAL A 188 6.53 -8.90 -4.49
C VAL A 188 7.71 -9.03 -5.43
N ASN A 189 7.66 -9.98 -6.34
CA ASN A 189 8.84 -10.46 -7.07
C ASN A 189 9.97 -10.81 -6.08
N ASP A 190 11.10 -10.09 -6.13
CA ASP A 190 12.25 -10.28 -5.24
C ASP A 190 12.22 -9.37 -4.00
N ALA A 191 11.31 -8.38 -3.94
CA ALA A 191 11.19 -7.43 -2.85
C ALA A 191 10.40 -8.00 -1.67
N GLY A 192 10.92 -7.87 -0.45
CA GLY A 192 10.21 -8.20 0.77
C GLY A 192 9.17 -7.13 1.13
N VAL A 193 7.98 -7.56 1.58
CA VAL A 193 7.00 -6.63 2.14
C VAL A 193 7.35 -6.38 3.60
N VAL A 194 7.72 -5.14 3.89
CA VAL A 194 8.02 -4.68 5.26
C VAL A 194 6.73 -4.53 6.05
N CYS A 195 5.76 -3.83 5.48
CA CYS A 195 4.43 -3.68 6.06
C CYS A 195 3.40 -3.46 4.95
N GLY A 196 2.43 -4.33 4.85
CA GLY A 196 1.41 -4.29 3.80
C GLY A 196 -0.01 -4.32 4.33
N GLY A 197 -0.97 -4.08 3.45
CA GLY A 197 -2.37 -4.05 3.82
C GLY A 197 -2.79 -2.77 4.56
N ILE A 198 -1.97 -1.72 4.50
CA ILE A 198 -2.32 -0.42 5.05
C ILE A 198 -3.38 0.19 4.13
N LYS A 199 -4.60 0.32 4.63
CA LYS A 199 -5.68 0.98 3.90
C LYS A 199 -5.45 2.47 3.83
N THR A 200 -5.71 3.06 2.68
CA THR A 200 -5.84 4.51 2.48
C THR A 200 -7.25 4.81 1.96
N ALA A 201 -7.60 6.07 1.78
CA ALA A 201 -8.95 6.42 1.33
C ALA A 201 -9.33 5.77 -0.01
N ASN A 202 -8.38 5.53 -0.89
CA ASN A 202 -8.61 5.01 -2.24
C ASN A 202 -7.67 3.87 -2.66
N ALA A 203 -6.80 3.40 -1.77
CA ALA A 203 -5.84 2.35 -2.14
C ALA A 203 -5.48 1.45 -0.96
N THR A 204 -4.86 0.31 -1.28
CA THR A 204 -4.14 -0.51 -0.29
C THR A 204 -2.64 -0.35 -0.52
N LEU A 205 -1.92 0.05 0.53
CA LEU A 205 -0.50 0.35 0.49
C LEU A 205 0.32 -0.81 1.06
N TYR A 206 1.38 -1.19 0.35
CA TYR A 206 2.36 -2.20 0.73
C TYR A 206 3.75 -1.58 0.72
N LEU A 207 4.36 -1.42 1.88
CA LEU A 207 5.75 -0.96 2.02
C LEU A 207 6.70 -2.09 1.65
N ILE A 208 7.60 -1.86 0.71
CA ILE A 208 8.58 -2.84 0.24
C ILE A 208 10.00 -2.35 0.49
N ASP A 209 10.93 -3.31 0.69
CA ASP A 209 12.33 -3.07 1.03
C ASP A 209 13.25 -2.92 -0.18
N THR A 210 12.72 -3.06 -1.38
CA THR A 210 13.46 -2.99 -2.64
C THR A 210 12.60 -2.35 -3.73
N VAL A 211 13.20 -1.51 -4.56
CA VAL A 211 12.51 -0.87 -5.70
C VAL A 211 12.31 -1.93 -6.80
N LEU A 212 11.07 -2.06 -7.29
CA LEU A 212 10.74 -2.98 -8.38
C LEU A 212 11.18 -2.36 -9.70
N MET A 213 12.06 -3.06 -10.39
CA MET A 213 12.43 -2.69 -11.76
C MET A 213 11.51 -3.43 -12.73
N PRO A 214 10.80 -2.70 -13.63
CA PRO A 214 10.04 -3.38 -14.66
C PRO A 214 11.00 -4.24 -15.51
N PRO A 215 10.61 -5.45 -15.93
CA PRO A 215 11.36 -6.14 -16.97
C PRO A 215 11.48 -5.17 -18.14
N ALA A 216 12.67 -5.02 -18.71
CA ALA A 216 12.88 -4.14 -19.85
C ALA A 216 11.74 -4.42 -20.84
N ALA A 217 10.87 -3.42 -21.05
CA ALA A 217 9.79 -3.57 -22.01
C ALA A 217 10.47 -4.02 -23.31
N PRO A 218 9.98 -5.09 -23.98
CA PRO A 218 10.46 -5.37 -25.32
C PRO A 218 10.32 -4.05 -26.06
N ALA A 219 11.46 -3.51 -26.53
CA ALA A 219 11.49 -2.22 -27.20
C ALA A 219 10.28 -2.18 -28.14
N GLN A 220 9.30 -1.33 -27.84
CA GLN A 220 8.21 -1.14 -28.78
C GLN A 220 8.92 -0.77 -30.06
N PRO A 221 8.68 -1.48 -31.17
CA PRO A 221 9.28 -1.07 -32.42
C PRO A 221 8.83 0.37 -32.60
N THR A 222 9.79 1.28 -32.46
CA THR A 222 9.61 2.68 -32.87
C THR A 222 9.03 2.54 -34.26
N GLY A 223 7.75 2.94 -34.38
CA GLY A 223 7.05 2.80 -35.64
C GLY A 223 7.91 3.43 -36.72
N THR A 224 8.60 2.57 -37.45
CA THR A 224 9.20 2.93 -38.71
C THR A 224 8.03 3.49 -39.50
N MET A 225 8.01 4.82 -39.64
CA MET A 225 7.18 5.46 -40.62
C MET A 225 7.41 4.68 -41.90
N SER A 226 6.41 3.91 -42.31
CA SER A 226 6.38 3.28 -43.59
C SER A 226 6.68 4.37 -44.62
N GLU A 227 7.92 4.37 -45.05
CA GLU A 227 8.32 5.04 -46.31
C GLU A 227 7.40 4.44 -47.37
N MET A 228 6.41 5.25 -47.75
CA MET A 228 5.60 4.99 -48.92
C MET A 228 6.53 4.81 -50.12
N PRO A 229 6.51 3.69 -50.82
CA PRO A 229 7.27 3.56 -52.04
C PRO A 229 6.74 4.58 -53.03
N MET A 230 7.53 5.61 -53.36
CA MET A 230 7.31 6.44 -54.49
C MET A 230 7.36 5.60 -55.75
N THR A 231 6.20 5.36 -56.33
CA THR A 231 6.13 4.83 -57.70
C THR A 231 6.76 5.81 -58.65
N PRO A 232 7.75 5.45 -59.42
CA PRO A 232 8.28 6.33 -60.46
C PRO A 232 7.26 6.49 -61.58
N ALA A 233 6.91 7.74 -61.85
CA ALA A 233 6.10 8.08 -62.99
C ALA A 233 6.80 7.69 -64.30
N THR A 234 6.17 6.81 -65.03
CA THR A 234 6.61 6.40 -66.39
C THR A 234 6.34 7.58 -67.32
N PRO A 235 7.31 8.07 -68.12
CA PRO A 235 7.05 9.01 -69.19
C PRO A 235 6.44 8.27 -70.37
N THR A 236 5.25 8.69 -70.78
CA THR A 236 4.60 8.25 -72.01
C THR A 236 5.09 9.09 -73.17
N PRO A 237 5.30 8.54 -74.38
CA PRO A 237 5.86 9.16 -75.56
C PRO A 237 4.94 10.19 -76.21
#